data_7cf6a5d1992b6e22a7cbea097313409b
#
_entry.id   7cf6a5d1992b6e22a7cbea097313409b
#
_cell.length_a   1.000
_cell.length_b   1.000
_cell.length_c   1.000
_cell.angle_alpha   90.00
_cell.angle_beta   90.00
_cell.angle_gamma   90.00
#
_symmetry.space_group_name_H-M   'P 1'
#
loop_
_entity.id
_entity.type
_entity.pdbx_description
1 polymer ?
#
loop_
_entity_poly.entity_id
_entity_poly.type
_entity_poly.pdbx_seq_one_letter_code
_entity_poly.pdbx_strand_id
1 'polypeptide(L)'
;MTDKILLTGATGFVGKQVLKALQKTNSDITLIVRSNWKEQIENQNCINSIVITKDIFSESINWWENVCKGIDTIIHLAWYVEPGKYLQSDKNTKCVLGTLNLANGAAISGVSRIVGIGTCFEYDLVGGILSINTPLKPMTPYAIAKVTLFEKLTAFLMNQNIEFVWCRLFYLYGEGEDERRLVPYIRSKLKSGLIAELSVGNQIRDFMDVEEAGQMIVDIAKSNLQGAVNVCSEIPTTIRQLAEKIADEYGFD
;
A
#
# COMPACT_ATOMS: atom_id res chain seq x y z
N MET A 1 -10.24 7.54 24.02
CA MET A 1 -9.27 8.52 23.48
C MET A 1 -9.35 8.47 21.98
N THR A 2 -9.09 9.56 21.30
CA THR A 2 -9.07 9.60 19.82
C THR A 2 -7.73 9.04 19.35
N ASP A 3 -7.72 8.06 18.44
CA ASP A 3 -6.48 7.49 17.88
C ASP A 3 -5.75 8.53 17.02
N LYS A 4 -4.50 8.78 17.31
CA LYS A 4 -3.64 9.68 16.54
C LYS A 4 -2.85 8.88 15.51
N ILE A 5 -3.23 9.04 14.25
CA ILE A 5 -2.71 8.24 13.13
C ILE A 5 -1.81 9.10 12.25
N LEU A 6 -0.59 8.65 12.02
CA LEU A 6 0.30 9.21 11.01
C LEU A 6 0.22 8.38 9.74
N LEU A 7 -0.15 9.02 8.63
CA LEU A 7 -0.27 8.39 7.32
C LEU A 7 0.81 8.92 6.37
N THR A 8 1.55 8.01 5.77
CA THR A 8 2.49 8.32 4.68
C THR A 8 1.97 7.78 3.36
N GLY A 9 2.29 8.42 2.26
CA GLY A 9 1.86 7.98 0.92
C GLY A 9 0.40 8.28 0.59
N ALA A 10 -0.27 9.17 1.32
CA ALA A 10 -1.67 9.56 1.17
C ALA A 10 -2.05 10.05 -0.26
N THR A 11 -1.09 10.52 -1.05
CA THR A 11 -1.30 11.00 -2.43
C THR A 11 -1.19 9.89 -3.48
N GLY A 12 -0.79 8.67 -3.09
CA GLY A 12 -0.69 7.52 -3.99
C GLY A 12 -2.03 6.82 -4.22
N PHE A 13 -2.05 5.88 -5.17
CA PHE A 13 -3.22 5.11 -5.57
C PHE A 13 -3.96 4.47 -4.36
N VAL A 14 -3.27 3.67 -3.57
CA VAL A 14 -3.84 3.04 -2.35
C VAL A 14 -4.01 4.07 -1.23
N GLY A 15 -3.05 4.99 -1.08
CA GLY A 15 -3.04 5.95 0.02
C GLY A 15 -4.22 6.91 0.02
N LYS A 16 -4.73 7.30 -1.16
CA LYS A 16 -5.95 8.09 -1.29
C LYS A 16 -7.17 7.37 -0.70
N GLN A 17 -7.30 6.09 -0.95
CA GLN A 17 -8.43 5.31 -0.44
C GLN A 17 -8.31 5.04 1.06
N VAL A 18 -7.10 4.79 1.56
CA VAL A 18 -6.84 4.72 3.01
C VAL A 18 -7.18 6.04 3.69
N LEU A 19 -6.80 7.17 3.09
CA LEU A 19 -7.17 8.49 3.63
C LEU A 19 -8.70 8.70 3.63
N LYS A 20 -9.40 8.38 2.52
CA LYS A 20 -10.88 8.43 2.45
C LYS A 20 -11.53 7.57 3.54
N ALA A 21 -11.01 6.38 3.79
CA ALA A 21 -11.50 5.50 4.85
C ALA A 21 -11.24 6.06 6.25
N LEU A 22 -10.04 6.60 6.52
CA LEU A 22 -9.70 7.26 7.78
C LEU A 22 -10.57 8.46 8.06
N GLN A 23 -10.91 9.27 7.06
CA GLN A 23 -11.77 10.45 7.19
C GLN A 23 -13.20 10.12 7.63
N LYS A 24 -13.63 8.86 7.46
CA LYS A 24 -14.92 8.34 7.97
C LYS A 24 -14.84 7.93 9.45
N THR A 25 -13.64 7.96 10.05
CA THR A 25 -13.42 7.57 11.45
C THR A 25 -13.23 8.80 12.35
N ASN A 26 -13.30 8.60 13.66
CA ASN A 26 -12.99 9.64 14.64
C ASN A 26 -11.50 9.57 15.05
N SER A 27 -10.58 9.69 14.06
CA SER A 27 -9.14 9.66 14.30
C SER A 27 -8.52 11.01 14.01
N ASP A 28 -7.49 11.38 14.77
CA ASP A 28 -6.65 12.55 14.49
C ASP A 28 -5.62 12.17 13.43
N ILE A 29 -5.73 12.74 12.22
CA ILE A 29 -4.91 12.36 11.08
C ILE A 29 -3.77 13.35 10.89
N THR A 30 -2.54 12.86 10.95
CA THR A 30 -1.32 13.58 10.54
C THR A 30 -0.82 13.00 9.22
N LEU A 31 -0.61 13.84 8.21
CA LEU A 31 -0.11 13.43 6.90
C LEU A 31 1.35 13.81 6.72
N ILE A 32 2.14 12.89 6.15
CA ILE A 32 3.45 13.22 5.56
C ILE A 32 3.31 13.29 4.05
N VAL A 33 3.57 14.46 3.48
CA VAL A 33 3.33 14.74 2.06
C VAL A 33 4.47 15.54 1.42
N ARG A 34 4.48 15.57 0.09
CA ARG A 34 5.34 16.47 -0.69
C ARG A 34 4.65 17.82 -0.89
N SER A 35 5.40 18.84 -1.32
CA SER A 35 4.92 20.22 -1.47
C SER A 35 3.69 20.40 -2.38
N ASN A 36 3.48 19.50 -3.34
CA ASN A 36 2.36 19.53 -4.29
C ASN A 36 1.11 18.77 -3.84
N TRP A 37 0.96 18.53 -2.54
CA TRP A 37 -0.12 17.71 -1.98
C TRP A 37 -1.53 18.27 -2.14
N LYS A 38 -1.67 19.60 -2.15
CA LYS A 38 -2.98 20.29 -2.12
C LYS A 38 -3.89 19.92 -3.29
N GLU A 39 -3.30 19.70 -4.46
CA GLU A 39 -4.03 19.30 -5.67
C GLU A 39 -4.43 17.83 -5.70
N GLN A 40 -3.93 17.04 -4.75
CA GLN A 40 -4.05 15.58 -4.75
C GLN A 40 -4.93 15.04 -3.60
N ILE A 41 -5.31 15.90 -2.64
CA ILE A 41 -6.07 15.50 -1.46
C ILE A 41 -7.36 16.30 -1.36
N GLU A 42 -8.48 15.59 -1.35
CA GLU A 42 -9.81 16.12 -1.11
C GLU A 42 -10.14 16.14 0.38
N ASN A 43 -11.19 16.91 0.76
CA ASN A 43 -11.73 16.95 2.13
C ASN A 43 -10.69 17.21 3.21
N GLN A 44 -9.85 18.23 3.03
CA GLN A 44 -8.73 18.57 3.93
C GLN A 44 -9.17 18.92 5.37
N ASN A 45 -10.44 19.23 5.58
CA ASN A 45 -10.98 19.62 6.90
C ASN A 45 -10.91 18.51 7.97
N CYS A 46 -10.74 17.26 7.55
CA CYS A 46 -10.59 16.10 8.44
C CYS A 46 -9.11 15.79 8.76
N ILE A 47 -8.18 16.66 8.34
CA ILE A 47 -6.74 16.46 8.55
C ILE A 47 -6.30 17.41 9.66
N ASN A 48 -5.78 16.86 10.76
CA ASN A 48 -5.38 17.62 11.94
C ASN A 48 -4.00 18.27 11.77
N SER A 49 -3.08 17.59 11.09
CA SER A 49 -1.72 18.07 10.87
C SER A 49 -1.14 17.63 9.54
N ILE A 50 -0.29 18.48 8.94
CA ILE A 50 0.41 18.19 7.69
C ILE A 50 1.87 18.52 7.85
N VAL A 51 2.73 17.54 7.61
CA VAL A 51 4.17 17.68 7.58
C VAL A 51 4.66 17.54 6.13
N ILE A 52 5.43 18.51 5.68
CA ILE A 52 5.93 18.54 4.30
C ILE A 52 7.40 18.11 4.28
N THR A 53 7.73 17.16 3.42
CA THR A 53 9.12 16.78 3.13
C THR A 53 9.35 16.68 1.63
N LYS A 54 10.59 16.88 1.19
CA LYS A 54 10.99 16.69 -0.21
C LYS A 54 11.11 15.19 -0.53
N ASP A 55 11.64 14.42 0.39
CA ASP A 55 11.88 12.99 0.22
C ASP A 55 11.88 12.28 1.58
N ILE A 56 10.77 11.62 1.84
CA ILE A 56 10.51 10.88 3.09
C ILE A 56 11.58 9.82 3.40
N PHE A 57 12.20 9.22 2.37
CA PHE A 57 13.22 8.19 2.54
C PHE A 57 14.63 8.74 2.81
N SER A 58 14.79 10.06 2.78
CA SER A 58 16.04 10.75 3.11
C SER A 58 16.01 11.38 4.51
N GLU A 59 14.89 11.30 5.20
CA GLU A 59 14.73 11.89 6.52
C GLU A 59 15.49 11.10 7.59
N SER A 60 16.05 11.84 8.57
CA SER A 60 16.84 11.25 9.65
C SER A 60 15.96 10.64 10.75
N ILE A 61 16.54 9.79 11.59
CA ILE A 61 15.88 9.24 12.79
C ILE A 61 15.37 10.36 13.69
N ASN A 62 16.16 11.42 13.93
CA ASN A 62 15.76 12.55 14.78
C ASN A 62 14.58 13.33 14.17
N TRP A 63 14.51 13.43 12.84
CA TRP A 63 13.37 14.04 12.18
C TRP A 63 12.11 13.20 12.42
N TRP A 64 12.20 11.89 12.26
CA TRP A 64 11.09 10.97 12.52
C TRP A 64 10.67 10.96 13.99
N GLU A 65 11.63 10.96 14.94
CA GLU A 65 11.34 11.10 16.36
C GLU A 65 10.48 12.34 16.66
N ASN A 66 10.82 13.49 16.07
CA ASN A 66 10.06 14.72 16.29
C ASN A 66 8.66 14.67 15.66
N VAL A 67 8.54 14.12 14.46
CA VAL A 67 7.26 14.01 13.73
C VAL A 67 6.32 13.00 14.37
N CYS A 68 6.85 11.94 14.95
CA CYS A 68 6.07 10.88 15.60
C CYS A 68 5.66 11.20 17.06
N LYS A 69 6.06 12.34 17.63
CA LYS A 69 5.66 12.71 19.00
C LYS A 69 4.15 12.76 19.17
N GLY A 70 3.65 11.92 20.08
CA GLY A 70 2.23 11.83 20.40
C GLY A 70 1.38 11.12 19.33
N ILE A 71 1.99 10.41 18.37
CA ILE A 71 1.32 9.52 17.44
C ILE A 71 1.16 8.15 18.08
N ASP A 72 -0.02 7.55 17.96
CA ASP A 72 -0.31 6.20 18.45
C ASP A 72 -0.01 5.13 17.40
N THR A 73 -0.46 5.37 16.16
CA THR A 73 -0.36 4.41 15.04
C THR A 73 0.23 5.04 13.80
N ILE A 74 1.14 4.36 13.13
CA ILE A 74 1.67 4.75 11.82
C ILE A 74 1.14 3.80 10.75
N ILE A 75 0.54 4.34 9.66
CA ILE A 75 0.21 3.61 8.43
C ILE A 75 1.19 4.06 7.35
N HIS A 76 2.15 3.19 7.02
CA HIS A 76 3.24 3.53 6.10
C HIS A 76 3.02 2.93 4.71
N LEU A 77 2.39 3.73 3.80
CA LEU A 77 2.16 3.33 2.40
C LEU A 77 3.19 3.89 1.43
N ALA A 78 3.99 4.87 1.83
CA ALA A 78 4.97 5.48 0.95
C ALA A 78 5.97 4.43 0.43
N TRP A 79 6.14 4.37 -0.88
CA TRP A 79 7.12 3.56 -1.60
C TRP A 79 7.34 4.12 -2.99
N TYR A 80 8.48 3.78 -3.63
CA TYR A 80 8.69 4.07 -5.04
C TYR A 80 7.99 3.01 -5.90
N VAL A 81 6.90 3.38 -6.57
CA VAL A 81 6.05 2.45 -7.35
C VAL A 81 5.76 2.96 -8.77
N GLU A 82 6.71 3.66 -9.40
CA GLU A 82 6.55 4.13 -10.79
C GLU A 82 6.31 2.94 -11.73
N PRO A 83 5.15 2.86 -12.41
CA PRO A 83 4.80 1.73 -13.27
C PRO A 83 5.83 1.47 -14.37
N GLY A 84 6.14 0.21 -14.60
CA GLY A 84 7.15 -0.23 -15.55
C GLY A 84 8.60 -0.13 -15.07
N LYS A 85 8.88 0.55 -13.92
CA LYS A 85 10.25 0.77 -13.44
C LYS A 85 10.51 0.20 -12.05
N TYR A 86 9.53 0.23 -11.14
CA TYR A 86 9.75 -0.02 -9.72
C TYR A 86 10.28 -1.42 -9.39
N LEU A 87 9.87 -2.44 -10.17
CA LEU A 87 10.24 -3.84 -9.91
C LEU A 87 11.76 -4.05 -9.91
N GLN A 88 12.49 -3.35 -10.79
CA GLN A 88 13.93 -3.49 -10.99
C GLN A 88 14.74 -2.28 -10.51
N SER A 89 14.11 -1.35 -9.79
CA SER A 89 14.74 -0.08 -9.42
C SER A 89 15.61 -0.18 -8.18
N ASP A 90 16.80 0.43 -8.22
CA ASP A 90 17.69 0.59 -7.07
C ASP A 90 17.09 1.46 -5.95
N LYS A 91 16.06 2.28 -6.29
CA LYS A 91 15.34 3.09 -5.31
C LYS A 91 14.66 2.24 -4.22
N ASN A 92 14.42 0.95 -4.48
CA ASN A 92 13.88 0.04 -3.47
C ASN A 92 14.78 -0.05 -2.23
N THR A 93 16.10 -0.05 -2.39
CA THR A 93 17.05 -0.04 -1.26
C THR A 93 16.91 1.23 -0.42
N LYS A 94 16.74 2.39 -1.08
CA LYS A 94 16.51 3.67 -0.38
C LYS A 94 15.19 3.65 0.41
N CYS A 95 14.14 3.06 -0.15
CA CYS A 95 12.87 2.89 0.57
C CYS A 95 13.03 2.04 1.83
N VAL A 96 13.81 0.94 1.76
CA VAL A 96 14.11 0.11 2.94
C VAL A 96 14.81 0.93 4.02
N LEU A 97 15.90 1.62 3.67
CA LEU A 97 16.69 2.38 4.64
C LEU A 97 15.87 3.51 5.28
N GLY A 98 15.11 4.28 4.48
CA GLY A 98 14.27 5.35 4.99
C GLY A 98 13.14 4.85 5.89
N THR A 99 12.57 3.67 5.60
CA THR A 99 11.54 3.07 6.46
C THR A 99 12.14 2.55 7.78
N LEU A 100 13.38 2.07 7.76
CA LEU A 100 14.07 1.71 9.01
C LEU A 100 14.37 2.94 9.88
N ASN A 101 14.71 4.08 9.27
CA ASN A 101 14.84 5.36 10.01
C ASN A 101 13.50 5.77 10.64
N LEU A 102 12.39 5.64 9.90
CA LEU A 102 11.04 5.86 10.42
C LEU A 102 10.77 4.97 11.64
N ALA A 103 11.02 3.67 11.54
CA ALA A 103 10.76 2.73 12.62
C ALA A 103 11.60 3.05 13.87
N ASN A 104 12.85 3.46 13.71
CA ASN A 104 13.70 3.88 14.82
C ASN A 104 13.17 5.16 15.48
N GLY A 105 12.83 6.19 14.71
CA GLY A 105 12.25 7.43 15.25
C GLY A 105 10.91 7.20 15.93
N ALA A 106 10.07 6.33 15.36
CA ALA A 106 8.80 5.92 15.96
C ALA A 106 8.98 5.23 17.32
N ALA A 107 9.97 4.34 17.43
CA ALA A 107 10.28 3.66 18.68
C ALA A 107 10.74 4.64 19.77
N ILE A 108 11.60 5.60 19.44
CA ILE A 108 12.09 6.61 20.38
C ILE A 108 10.93 7.51 20.87
N SER A 109 9.97 7.82 19.99
CA SER A 109 8.84 8.72 20.33
C SER A 109 7.66 8.01 21.02
N GLY A 110 7.71 6.68 21.19
CA GLY A 110 6.69 5.93 21.91
C GLY A 110 5.46 5.56 21.08
N VAL A 111 5.57 5.45 19.75
CA VAL A 111 4.52 4.91 18.89
C VAL A 111 4.22 3.48 19.32
N SER A 112 2.94 3.14 19.43
CA SER A 112 2.50 1.80 19.89
C SER A 112 2.28 0.80 18.77
N ARG A 113 2.00 1.27 17.53
CA ARG A 113 1.63 0.39 16.42
C ARG A 113 2.14 0.89 15.07
N ILE A 114 2.64 -0.02 14.23
CA ILE A 114 3.05 0.26 12.84
C ILE A 114 2.35 -0.71 11.89
N VAL A 115 1.71 -0.15 10.87
CA VAL A 115 1.12 -0.87 9.72
C VAL A 115 2.01 -0.62 8.51
N GLY A 116 2.67 -1.66 8.05
CA GLY A 116 3.49 -1.64 6.84
C GLY A 116 2.79 -2.29 5.66
N ILE A 117 3.20 -1.92 4.45
CA ILE A 117 2.59 -2.44 3.22
C ILE A 117 3.57 -3.31 2.45
N GLY A 118 3.19 -4.57 2.30
CA GLY A 118 3.85 -5.60 1.51
C GLY A 118 3.18 -5.85 0.16
N THR A 119 3.50 -6.99 -0.43
CA THR A 119 2.99 -7.38 -1.75
C THR A 119 2.91 -8.91 -1.86
N CYS A 120 1.96 -9.42 -2.64
CA CYS A 120 1.89 -10.84 -2.98
C CYS A 120 3.13 -11.34 -3.73
N PHE A 121 3.94 -10.44 -4.32
CA PHE A 121 5.21 -10.79 -4.97
C PHE A 121 6.31 -11.26 -4.00
N GLU A 122 6.06 -11.18 -2.69
CA GLU A 122 6.94 -11.76 -1.67
C GLU A 122 6.88 -13.29 -1.66
N TYR A 123 5.74 -13.87 -2.06
CA TYR A 123 5.50 -15.32 -2.04
C TYR A 123 6.14 -16.07 -3.20
N ASP A 124 6.29 -17.40 -3.03
CA ASP A 124 6.47 -18.31 -4.16
C ASP A 124 5.18 -18.40 -4.96
N LEU A 125 5.17 -17.76 -6.12
CA LEU A 125 4.00 -17.64 -6.99
C LEU A 125 3.69 -18.92 -7.79
N VAL A 126 4.48 -19.99 -7.65
CA VAL A 126 4.31 -21.23 -8.41
C VAL A 126 3.20 -22.11 -7.83
N GLY A 127 2.92 -21.98 -6.54
CA GLY A 127 2.07 -22.92 -5.78
C GLY A 127 0.55 -22.76 -5.96
N GLY A 128 0.06 -21.83 -6.76
CA GLY A 128 -1.38 -21.61 -6.96
C GLY A 128 -1.99 -20.67 -5.90
N ILE A 129 -2.72 -21.22 -4.91
CA ILE A 129 -3.36 -20.41 -3.84
C ILE A 129 -2.29 -19.90 -2.86
N LEU A 130 -2.28 -18.59 -2.66
CA LEU A 130 -1.36 -17.92 -1.73
C LEU A 130 -2.01 -17.70 -0.36
N SER A 131 -1.36 -18.17 0.69
CA SER A 131 -1.74 -17.91 2.08
C SER A 131 -0.58 -17.26 2.84
N ILE A 132 -0.82 -16.80 4.05
CA ILE A 132 0.24 -16.26 4.91
C ILE A 132 1.35 -17.28 5.23
N ASN A 133 1.06 -18.58 5.07
CA ASN A 133 2.00 -19.69 5.26
C ASN A 133 2.73 -20.09 3.98
N THR A 134 2.39 -19.51 2.83
CA THR A 134 3.11 -19.76 1.58
C THR A 134 4.57 -19.31 1.72
N PRO A 135 5.55 -20.13 1.34
CA PRO A 135 6.97 -19.75 1.41
C PRO A 135 7.26 -18.44 0.68
N LEU A 136 8.15 -17.64 1.25
CA LEU A 136 8.63 -16.41 0.61
C LEU A 136 9.70 -16.76 -0.42
N LYS A 137 9.53 -16.28 -1.66
CA LYS A 137 10.47 -16.47 -2.77
C LYS A 137 10.46 -15.24 -3.69
N PRO A 138 10.95 -14.11 -3.18
CA PRO A 138 10.93 -12.86 -3.93
C PRO A 138 11.86 -12.92 -5.15
N MET A 139 11.33 -12.64 -6.35
CA MET A 139 12.04 -12.77 -7.62
C MET A 139 12.49 -11.43 -8.23
N THR A 140 12.17 -10.31 -7.60
CA THR A 140 12.52 -8.98 -8.10
C THR A 140 13.17 -8.14 -7.01
N PRO A 141 14.04 -7.14 -7.33
CA PRO A 141 14.57 -6.21 -6.35
C PRO A 141 13.51 -5.57 -5.46
N TYR A 142 12.34 -5.24 -6.02
CA TYR A 142 11.20 -4.74 -5.26
C TYR A 142 10.69 -5.75 -4.21
N ALA A 143 10.43 -6.99 -4.63
CA ALA A 143 9.93 -8.02 -3.74
C ALA A 143 10.98 -8.41 -2.67
N ILE A 144 12.26 -8.49 -3.06
CA ILE A 144 13.39 -8.71 -2.13
C ILE A 144 13.45 -7.60 -1.08
N ALA A 145 13.32 -6.34 -1.50
CA ALA A 145 13.31 -5.19 -0.59
C ALA A 145 12.14 -5.26 0.40
N LYS A 146 10.94 -5.67 -0.07
CA LYS A 146 9.75 -5.83 0.78
C LYS A 146 9.94 -6.95 1.81
N VAL A 147 10.43 -8.12 1.42
CA VAL A 147 10.73 -9.23 2.35
C VAL A 147 11.81 -8.81 3.36
N THR A 148 12.90 -8.22 2.88
CA THR A 148 13.99 -7.73 3.76
C THR A 148 13.47 -6.73 4.80
N LEU A 149 12.60 -5.82 4.38
CA LEU A 149 12.01 -4.83 5.28
C LEU A 149 11.08 -5.50 6.29
N PHE A 150 10.20 -6.40 5.85
CA PHE A 150 9.30 -7.16 6.74
C PHE A 150 10.09 -7.88 7.84
N GLU A 151 11.12 -8.63 7.48
CA GLU A 151 11.95 -9.37 8.44
C GLU A 151 12.65 -8.45 9.44
N LYS A 152 13.27 -7.36 8.95
CA LYS A 152 13.97 -6.39 9.81
C LYS A 152 13.02 -5.66 10.74
N LEU A 153 11.85 -5.23 10.25
CA LEU A 153 10.85 -4.55 11.08
C LEU A 153 10.25 -5.51 12.11
N THR A 154 9.95 -6.76 11.74
CA THR A 154 9.43 -7.76 12.68
C THR A 154 10.40 -7.96 13.84
N ALA A 155 11.69 -8.19 13.56
CA ALA A 155 12.69 -8.39 14.60
C ALA A 155 12.91 -7.13 15.46
N PHE A 156 12.98 -5.95 14.83
CA PHE A 156 13.23 -4.69 15.53
C PHE A 156 12.03 -4.28 16.41
N LEU A 157 10.81 -4.25 15.87
CA LEU A 157 9.62 -3.73 16.56
C LEU A 157 9.18 -4.66 17.71
N MET A 158 9.34 -5.97 17.55
CA MET A 158 9.12 -6.93 18.63
C MET A 158 10.01 -6.60 19.85
N ASN A 159 11.30 -6.29 19.63
CA ASN A 159 12.21 -5.92 20.71
C ASN A 159 11.90 -4.56 21.35
N GLN A 160 11.11 -3.71 20.67
CA GLN A 160 10.66 -2.41 21.17
C GLN A 160 9.25 -2.46 21.79
N ASN A 161 8.60 -3.63 21.84
CA ASN A 161 7.20 -3.80 22.25
C ASN A 161 6.23 -2.94 21.42
N ILE A 162 6.50 -2.76 20.14
CA ILE A 162 5.62 -2.06 19.19
C ILE A 162 4.87 -3.09 18.37
N GLU A 163 3.55 -2.98 18.35
CA GLU A 163 2.71 -3.85 17.52
C GLU A 163 3.00 -3.63 16.03
N PHE A 164 3.15 -4.71 15.29
CA PHE A 164 3.45 -4.63 13.87
C PHE A 164 2.56 -5.53 13.05
N VAL A 165 1.94 -4.96 12.00
CA VAL A 165 1.20 -5.70 10.99
C VAL A 165 1.72 -5.35 9.60
N TRP A 166 1.84 -6.37 8.75
CA TRP A 166 2.34 -6.27 7.39
C TRP A 166 1.28 -6.70 6.39
N CYS A 167 0.66 -5.72 5.71
CA CYS A 167 -0.43 -5.91 4.76
C CYS A 167 0.11 -6.26 3.37
N ARG A 168 0.09 -7.51 2.96
CA ARG A 168 0.48 -7.95 1.60
C ARG A 168 -0.65 -7.70 0.63
N LEU A 169 -0.49 -6.64 -0.19
CA LEU A 169 -1.47 -6.31 -1.21
C LEU A 169 -1.37 -7.24 -2.41
N PHE A 170 -2.53 -7.61 -2.94
CA PHE A 170 -2.66 -8.35 -4.19
C PHE A 170 -2.87 -7.40 -5.37
N TYR A 171 -3.59 -7.83 -6.43
CA TYR A 171 -3.78 -7.01 -7.62
C TYR A 171 -4.93 -6.04 -7.40
N LEU A 172 -4.62 -4.78 -7.24
CA LEU A 172 -5.62 -3.74 -7.01
C LEU A 172 -5.96 -3.01 -8.31
N TYR A 173 -7.24 -2.68 -8.47
CA TYR A 173 -7.78 -1.84 -9.54
C TYR A 173 -8.72 -0.78 -8.97
N GLY A 174 -9.04 0.25 -9.74
CA GLY A 174 -10.05 1.24 -9.36
C GLY A 174 -9.65 2.68 -9.63
N GLU A 175 -10.30 3.60 -8.94
CA GLU A 175 -10.14 5.03 -9.12
C GLU A 175 -8.70 5.50 -8.84
N GLY A 176 -8.12 6.21 -9.81
CA GLY A 176 -6.76 6.74 -9.72
C GLY A 176 -5.66 5.72 -10.07
N GLU A 177 -6.02 4.56 -10.63
CA GLU A 177 -5.05 3.61 -11.19
C GLU A 177 -4.34 4.20 -12.40
N ASP A 178 -3.06 3.89 -12.56
CA ASP A 178 -2.26 4.36 -13.70
C ASP A 178 -2.78 3.78 -15.02
N GLU A 179 -2.97 4.62 -16.04
CA GLU A 179 -3.55 4.27 -17.34
C GLU A 179 -2.78 3.16 -18.10
N ARG A 180 -1.53 2.92 -17.75
CA ARG A 180 -0.68 1.86 -18.32
C ARG A 180 -0.97 0.47 -17.73
N ARG A 181 -1.81 0.38 -16.69
CA ARG A 181 -2.17 -0.89 -16.07
C ARG A 181 -3.36 -1.54 -16.78
N LEU A 182 -3.56 -2.82 -16.50
CA LEU A 182 -4.49 -3.68 -17.25
C LEU A 182 -5.93 -3.16 -17.29
N VAL A 183 -6.53 -2.85 -16.14
CA VAL A 183 -7.94 -2.45 -16.06
C VAL A 183 -8.18 -1.10 -16.73
N PRO A 184 -7.42 -0.02 -16.44
CA PRO A 184 -7.55 1.24 -17.16
C PRO A 184 -7.29 1.12 -18.65
N TYR A 185 -6.32 0.31 -19.07
CA TYR A 185 -6.04 0.05 -20.50
C TYR A 185 -7.26 -0.53 -21.21
N ILE A 186 -7.88 -1.60 -20.66
CA ILE A 186 -9.08 -2.22 -21.25
C ILE A 186 -10.21 -1.20 -21.33
N ARG A 187 -10.52 -0.51 -20.22
CA ARG A 187 -11.57 0.50 -20.16
C ARG A 187 -11.37 1.63 -21.17
N SER A 188 -10.14 2.12 -21.32
CA SER A 188 -9.79 3.16 -22.29
C SER A 188 -10.04 2.72 -23.72
N LYS A 189 -9.67 1.49 -24.07
CA LYS A 189 -9.90 0.91 -25.41
C LYS A 189 -11.39 0.78 -25.71
N LEU A 190 -12.15 0.16 -24.80
CA LEU A 190 -13.58 -0.02 -24.97
C LEU A 190 -14.34 1.32 -25.08
N LYS A 191 -14.02 2.28 -24.20
CA LYS A 191 -14.59 3.63 -24.23
C LYS A 191 -14.37 4.35 -25.56
N SER A 192 -13.26 4.05 -26.22
CA SER A 192 -12.89 4.62 -27.53
C SER A 192 -13.41 3.81 -28.73
N GLY A 193 -14.13 2.71 -28.50
CA GLY A 193 -14.57 1.79 -29.56
C GLY A 193 -13.42 1.03 -30.23
N LEU A 194 -12.29 0.88 -29.53
CA LEU A 194 -11.10 0.21 -30.02
C LEU A 194 -10.97 -1.19 -29.40
N ILE A 195 -10.28 -2.08 -30.13
CA ILE A 195 -9.97 -3.43 -29.64
C ILE A 195 -8.88 -3.35 -28.57
N ALA A 196 -9.11 -3.98 -27.41
CA ALA A 196 -8.10 -4.22 -26.40
C ALA A 196 -7.32 -5.50 -26.74
N GLU A 197 -6.07 -5.37 -27.13
CA GLU A 197 -5.20 -6.52 -27.39
C GLU A 197 -4.66 -7.10 -26.07
N LEU A 198 -4.99 -8.35 -25.81
CA LEU A 198 -4.59 -9.07 -24.60
C LEU A 198 -3.93 -10.41 -24.99
N SER A 199 -3.14 -10.96 -24.07
CA SER A 199 -2.69 -12.36 -24.18
C SER A 199 -3.88 -13.31 -24.02
N VAL A 200 -3.63 -14.63 -24.11
CA VAL A 200 -4.69 -15.66 -23.95
C VAL A 200 -5.52 -15.50 -22.67
N GLY A 201 -4.97 -14.85 -21.65
CA GLY A 201 -5.70 -14.45 -20.45
C GLY A 201 -5.99 -15.57 -19.44
N ASN A 202 -5.28 -16.70 -19.52
CA ASN A 202 -5.49 -17.84 -18.59
C ASN A 202 -4.84 -17.66 -17.20
N GLN A 203 -4.05 -16.60 -17.01
CA GLN A 203 -3.42 -16.34 -15.72
C GLN A 203 -4.49 -15.99 -14.68
N ILE A 204 -4.50 -16.76 -13.60
CA ILE A 204 -5.36 -16.49 -12.45
C ILE A 204 -4.68 -15.48 -11.53
N ARG A 205 -5.45 -14.49 -11.08
CA ARG A 205 -5.04 -13.49 -10.10
C ARG A 205 -6.21 -13.24 -9.15
N ASP A 206 -5.89 -12.65 -8.01
CA ASP A 206 -6.88 -12.07 -7.11
C ASP A 206 -6.91 -10.57 -7.36
N PHE A 207 -8.02 -10.08 -7.90
CA PHE A 207 -8.25 -8.67 -8.17
C PHE A 207 -9.21 -8.10 -7.13
N MET A 208 -8.82 -7.01 -6.50
CA MET A 208 -9.61 -6.33 -5.47
C MET A 208 -9.75 -4.84 -5.81
N ASP A 209 -10.93 -4.28 -5.53
CA ASP A 209 -11.13 -2.83 -5.63
C ASP A 209 -10.25 -2.11 -4.62
N VAL A 210 -9.62 -1.02 -5.07
CA VAL A 210 -8.68 -0.25 -4.23
C VAL A 210 -9.36 0.47 -3.07
N GLU A 211 -10.66 0.82 -3.20
CA GLU A 211 -11.43 1.42 -2.10
C GLU A 211 -11.67 0.38 -1.00
N GLU A 212 -12.04 -0.86 -1.37
CA GLU A 212 -12.17 -1.97 -0.42
C GLU A 212 -10.83 -2.29 0.26
N ALA A 213 -9.74 -2.31 -0.51
CA ALA A 213 -8.39 -2.50 0.05
C ALA A 213 -8.02 -1.37 1.04
N GLY A 214 -8.37 -0.13 0.71
CA GLY A 214 -8.17 1.02 1.60
C GLY A 214 -8.93 0.90 2.91
N GLN A 215 -10.20 0.47 2.86
CA GLN A 215 -11.02 0.21 4.04
C GLN A 215 -10.43 -0.94 4.87
N MET A 216 -10.07 -2.06 4.23
CA MET A 216 -9.47 -3.21 4.92
C MET A 216 -8.17 -2.84 5.65
N ILE A 217 -7.30 -2.00 5.05
CA ILE A 217 -6.08 -1.52 5.70
C ILE A 217 -6.40 -0.71 6.96
N VAL A 218 -7.44 0.14 6.92
CA VAL A 218 -7.87 0.93 8.10
C VAL A 218 -8.44 0.02 9.18
N ASP A 219 -9.24 -0.98 8.82
CA ASP A 219 -9.79 -1.94 9.77
C ASP A 219 -8.68 -2.77 10.43
N ILE A 220 -7.68 -3.20 9.65
CA ILE A 220 -6.47 -3.87 10.16
C ILE A 220 -5.69 -2.94 11.10
N ALA A 221 -5.53 -1.67 10.74
CA ALA A 221 -4.82 -0.70 11.58
C ALA A 221 -5.48 -0.51 12.94
N LYS A 222 -6.80 -0.62 13.00
CA LYS A 222 -7.64 -0.48 14.22
C LYS A 222 -7.89 -1.79 14.96
N SER A 223 -7.46 -2.91 14.41
CA SER A 223 -7.58 -4.24 15.01
C SER A 223 -6.38 -4.56 15.93
N ASN A 224 -6.41 -5.72 16.55
CA ASN A 224 -5.28 -6.29 17.31
C ASN A 224 -4.44 -7.30 16.49
N LEU A 225 -4.66 -7.37 15.17
CA LEU A 225 -3.89 -8.25 14.29
C LEU A 225 -2.42 -7.85 14.27
N GLN A 226 -1.53 -8.85 14.26
CA GLN A 226 -0.09 -8.69 14.15
C GLN A 226 0.49 -9.69 13.14
N GLY A 227 1.71 -9.39 12.65
CA GLY A 227 2.38 -10.22 11.65
C GLY A 227 1.86 -9.97 10.23
N ALA A 228 2.04 -10.94 9.34
CA ALA A 228 1.62 -10.81 7.95
C ALA A 228 0.12 -11.07 7.77
N VAL A 229 -0.54 -10.22 6.98
CA VAL A 229 -1.96 -10.33 6.62
C VAL A 229 -2.08 -10.12 5.10
N ASN A 230 -2.87 -10.94 4.42
CA ASN A 230 -3.18 -10.73 3.01
C ASN A 230 -4.35 -9.74 2.88
N VAL A 231 -4.20 -8.75 2.01
CA VAL A 231 -5.25 -7.81 1.59
C VAL A 231 -5.64 -8.21 0.17
N CYS A 232 -6.70 -8.98 0.04
CA CYS A 232 -7.15 -9.64 -1.19
C CYS A 232 -8.66 -9.90 -1.15
N SER A 233 -9.25 -10.22 -2.30
CA SER A 233 -10.68 -10.52 -2.42
C SER A 233 -11.04 -11.97 -2.11
N GLU A 234 -10.05 -12.86 -2.13
CA GLU A 234 -10.19 -14.33 -2.07
C GLU A 234 -10.94 -14.92 -3.29
N ILE A 235 -11.13 -14.15 -4.35
CA ILE A 235 -11.83 -14.56 -5.57
C ILE A 235 -10.81 -14.78 -6.71
N PRO A 236 -10.50 -16.05 -7.05
CA PRO A 236 -9.61 -16.34 -8.17
C PRO A 236 -10.28 -15.94 -9.49
N THR A 237 -9.65 -15.04 -10.22
CA THR A 237 -10.18 -14.51 -11.48
C THR A 237 -9.12 -14.59 -12.57
N THR A 238 -9.44 -15.15 -13.73
CA THR A 238 -8.53 -15.11 -14.88
C THR A 238 -8.53 -13.72 -15.51
N ILE A 239 -7.42 -13.36 -16.18
CA ILE A 239 -7.36 -12.10 -16.95
C ILE A 239 -8.49 -12.02 -17.98
N ARG A 240 -8.84 -13.17 -18.59
CA ARG A 240 -9.97 -13.29 -19.54
C ARG A 240 -11.29 -12.93 -18.88
N GLN A 241 -11.64 -13.57 -17.75
CA GLN A 241 -12.87 -13.29 -17.01
C GLN A 241 -12.97 -11.84 -16.57
N LEU A 242 -11.84 -11.25 -16.15
CA LEU A 242 -11.78 -9.84 -15.81
C LEU A 242 -12.08 -8.95 -17.04
N ALA A 243 -11.48 -9.26 -18.19
CA ALA A 243 -11.70 -8.52 -19.42
C ALA A 243 -13.15 -8.61 -19.92
N GLU A 244 -13.73 -9.83 -19.90
CA GLU A 244 -15.12 -10.10 -20.24
C GLU A 244 -16.06 -9.30 -19.32
N LYS A 245 -15.84 -9.36 -18.00
CA LYS A 245 -16.63 -8.57 -17.03
C LYS A 245 -16.56 -7.06 -17.29
N ILE A 246 -15.38 -6.55 -17.67
CA ILE A 246 -15.25 -5.13 -18.02
C ILE A 246 -15.96 -4.84 -19.36
N ALA A 247 -15.89 -5.75 -20.34
CA ALA A 247 -16.60 -5.58 -21.62
C ALA A 247 -18.12 -5.51 -21.44
N ASP A 248 -18.67 -6.36 -20.57
CA ASP A 248 -20.11 -6.34 -20.21
C ASP A 248 -20.54 -4.97 -19.63
N GLU A 249 -19.68 -4.31 -18.83
CA GLU A 249 -19.95 -2.96 -18.30
C GLU A 249 -20.19 -1.92 -19.42
N TYR A 250 -19.63 -2.15 -20.61
CA TYR A 250 -19.74 -1.28 -21.80
C TYR A 250 -20.72 -1.80 -22.85
N GLY A 251 -21.42 -2.93 -22.59
CA GLY A 251 -22.38 -3.53 -23.50
C GLY A 251 -21.73 -4.21 -24.72
N PHE A 252 -20.49 -4.69 -24.57
CA PHE A 252 -19.81 -5.50 -25.57
C PHE A 252 -19.84 -6.97 -25.14
N ASP A 253 -20.20 -7.85 -26.08
CA ASP A 253 -20.14 -9.31 -25.94
C ASP A 253 -18.72 -9.86 -26.16
#